data_c6b0125a490b3d745061388b2abcc8e5
#
_entry.id   c6b0125a490b3d745061388b2abcc8e5
#
_cell.length_a   1.000
_cell.length_b   1.000
_cell.length_c   1.000
_cell.angle_alpha   90.00
_cell.angle_beta   90.00
_cell.angle_gamma   90.00
#
_symmetry.space_group_name_H-M   'P 1'
#
loop_
_entity.id
_entity.type
_entity.pdbx_description
1 polymer ?
#
loop_
_entity_poly.entity_id
_entity_poly.type
_entity_poly.pdbx_seq_one_letter_code
_entity_poly.pdbx_strand_id
1 'polypeptide(L)'
;MKRKFSTELAYVCGIVFITLGVMLMEKADFGVSMVVAPAYLLYRWLSPFWHFFTFGMAEYCLQALLLIIMILIIRRFRISYLFSFVSAVIYGFVLDRFMAFGTMLPADIVWQRIIYYCLGMLFCSAGVSAMFHTYISPEVYELFVKEVSARFHINITKFKTAYDCISCLIGVLMSFLVFGLWHFEGVKWGTVLCALINGWIIGRFSALYDKHFSFYDRFNWRRYFES
;
A
#
# COMPACT_ATOMS: atom_id res chain seq x y z
N MET A 1 2.47 -23.28 -21.74
CA MET A 1 3.41 -23.54 -20.62
C MET A 1 3.45 -22.29 -19.73
N LYS A 2 3.20 -22.43 -18.44
CA LYS A 2 3.36 -21.31 -17.50
C LYS A 2 4.85 -21.06 -17.25
N ARG A 3 5.26 -19.79 -17.19
CA ARG A 3 6.64 -19.43 -16.83
C ARG A 3 6.86 -19.62 -15.32
N LYS A 4 7.99 -20.19 -14.93
CA LYS A 4 8.35 -20.32 -13.51
C LYS A 4 8.76 -18.95 -12.97
N PHE A 5 8.17 -18.51 -11.86
CA PHE A 5 8.46 -17.25 -11.20
C PHE A 5 8.64 -17.49 -9.70
N SER A 6 9.73 -17.00 -9.10
CA SER A 6 9.93 -17.25 -7.67
C SER A 6 9.08 -16.30 -6.83
N THR A 7 8.58 -16.80 -5.71
CA THR A 7 7.76 -16.02 -4.76
C THR A 7 8.57 -14.88 -4.13
N GLU A 8 9.86 -15.06 -3.92
CA GLU A 8 10.77 -14.02 -3.40
C GLU A 8 10.95 -12.89 -4.41
N LEU A 9 11.06 -13.22 -5.70
CA LEU A 9 11.13 -12.20 -6.75
C LEU A 9 9.78 -11.47 -6.88
N ALA A 10 8.66 -12.19 -6.71
CA ALA A 10 7.33 -11.57 -6.67
C ALA A 10 7.22 -10.55 -5.52
N TYR A 11 7.78 -10.87 -4.35
CA TYR A 11 7.85 -9.95 -3.22
C TYR A 11 8.66 -8.69 -3.54
N VAL A 12 9.87 -8.83 -4.05
CA VAL A 12 10.73 -7.67 -4.40
C VAL A 12 10.08 -6.81 -5.48
N CYS A 13 9.56 -7.43 -6.55
CA CYS A 13 8.84 -6.72 -7.59
C CYS A 13 7.58 -6.04 -7.04
N GLY A 14 6.88 -6.69 -6.11
CA GLY A 14 5.71 -6.16 -5.44
C GLY A 14 6.01 -4.83 -4.72
N ILE A 15 7.03 -4.82 -3.86
CA ILE A 15 7.46 -3.60 -3.14
C ILE A 15 7.85 -2.50 -4.13
N VAL A 16 8.69 -2.81 -5.13
CA VAL A 16 9.14 -1.83 -6.13
C VAL A 16 7.95 -1.25 -6.91
N PHE A 17 7.00 -2.07 -7.31
CA PHE A 17 5.85 -1.61 -8.06
C PHE A 17 4.90 -0.77 -7.21
N ILE A 18 4.63 -1.17 -5.95
CA ILE A 18 3.77 -0.38 -5.06
C ILE A 18 4.41 0.99 -4.80
N THR A 19 5.68 1.05 -4.42
CA THR A 19 6.38 2.30 -4.11
C THR A 19 6.49 3.23 -5.31
N LEU A 20 6.80 2.68 -6.49
CA LEU A 20 6.80 3.44 -7.74
C LEU A 20 5.40 3.98 -8.05
N GLY A 21 4.38 3.15 -7.86
CA GLY A 21 2.99 3.54 -8.09
C GLY A 21 2.54 4.67 -7.16
N VAL A 22 2.87 4.59 -5.87
CA VAL A 22 2.56 5.64 -4.88
C VAL A 22 3.26 6.95 -5.24
N MET A 23 4.54 6.91 -5.62
CA MET A 23 5.29 8.09 -6.05
C MET A 23 4.64 8.74 -7.28
N LEU A 24 4.24 7.95 -8.28
CA LEU A 24 3.58 8.48 -9.47
C LEU A 24 2.20 9.09 -9.17
N MET A 25 1.43 8.48 -8.26
CA MET A 25 0.13 9.03 -7.83
C MET A 25 0.32 10.34 -7.04
N GLU A 26 1.32 10.41 -6.18
CA GLU A 26 1.67 11.64 -5.47
C GLU A 26 2.08 12.74 -6.45
N LYS A 27 2.96 12.43 -7.39
CA LYS A 27 3.40 13.37 -8.42
C LYS A 27 2.26 13.88 -9.33
N ALA A 28 1.28 13.04 -9.59
CA ALA A 28 0.09 13.41 -10.34
C ALA A 28 -0.78 14.44 -9.62
N ASP A 29 -0.73 14.48 -8.29
CA ASP A 29 -1.51 15.39 -7.44
C ASP A 29 -3.04 15.30 -7.64
N PHE A 30 -3.54 14.13 -8.07
CA PHE A 30 -4.98 13.81 -8.11
C PHE A 30 -5.46 13.07 -6.87
N GLY A 31 -4.59 12.89 -5.91
CA GLY A 31 -4.77 12.15 -4.66
C GLY A 31 -4.02 10.82 -4.66
N VAL A 32 -3.55 10.45 -3.49
CA VAL A 32 -2.82 9.19 -3.27
C VAL A 32 -3.79 8.03 -3.01
N SER A 33 -3.27 6.79 -2.98
CA SER A 33 -4.06 5.63 -2.59
C SER A 33 -4.68 5.82 -1.21
N MET A 34 -5.95 5.41 -1.03
CA MET A 34 -6.72 5.59 0.21
C MET A 34 -6.05 4.97 1.44
N VAL A 35 -5.32 3.88 1.27
CA VAL A 35 -4.63 3.19 2.38
C VAL A 35 -3.43 3.99 2.87
N VAL A 36 -2.74 4.62 1.93
CA VAL A 36 -1.52 5.42 2.15
C VAL A 36 -1.85 6.87 2.53
N ALA A 37 -3.05 7.34 2.21
CA ALA A 37 -3.46 8.74 2.43
C ALA A 37 -3.27 9.24 3.88
N PRO A 38 -3.62 8.49 4.94
CA PRO A 38 -3.39 8.94 6.31
C PRO A 38 -1.91 9.14 6.64
N ALA A 39 -1.01 8.27 6.15
CA ALA A 39 0.44 8.42 6.33
C ALA A 39 0.98 9.62 5.54
N TYR A 40 0.48 9.83 4.31
CA TYR A 40 0.85 11.01 3.52
C TYR A 40 0.45 12.31 4.21
N LEU A 41 -0.75 12.39 4.77
CA LEU A 41 -1.21 13.56 5.50
C LEU A 41 -0.41 13.79 6.78
N LEU A 42 -0.06 12.74 7.50
CA LEU A 42 0.83 12.82 8.66
C LEU A 42 2.21 13.38 8.27
N TYR A 43 2.77 12.88 7.16
CA TYR A 43 4.01 13.41 6.60
C TYR A 43 3.87 14.90 6.24
N ARG A 44 2.84 15.27 5.49
CA ARG A 44 2.61 16.66 5.07
C ARG A 44 2.41 17.61 6.26
N TRP A 45 1.82 17.11 7.34
CA TRP A 45 1.61 17.88 8.57
C TRP A 45 2.88 18.07 9.38
N LEU A 46 3.69 17.02 9.55
CA LEU A 46 4.85 17.05 10.45
C LEU A 46 6.15 17.50 9.77
N SER A 47 6.31 17.29 8.47
CA SER A 47 7.55 17.64 7.75
C SER A 47 7.94 19.12 7.82
N PRO A 48 7.04 20.12 7.91
CA PRO A 48 7.44 21.51 8.11
C PRO A 48 8.07 21.78 9.48
N PHE A 49 7.69 20.98 10.51
CA PHE A 49 8.23 21.13 11.87
C PHE A 49 9.47 20.28 12.09
N TRP A 50 9.53 19.10 11.44
CA TRP A 50 10.60 18.12 11.57
C TRP A 50 11.15 17.75 10.19
N HIS A 51 12.17 18.45 9.73
CA HIS A 51 12.75 18.23 8.40
C HIS A 51 13.28 16.82 8.13
N PHE A 52 13.56 16.04 9.19
CA PHE A 52 13.96 14.65 9.07
C PHE A 52 12.78 13.68 8.92
N PHE A 53 11.54 14.15 9.14
CA PHE A 53 10.35 13.30 9.07
C PHE A 53 9.96 13.08 7.60
N THR A 54 10.21 11.87 7.12
CA THR A 54 9.96 11.47 5.74
C THR A 54 8.61 10.80 5.57
N PHE A 55 8.17 10.61 4.33
CA PHE A 55 6.95 9.86 4.05
C PHE A 55 7.07 8.40 4.50
N GLY A 56 8.23 7.75 4.29
CA GLY A 56 8.51 6.42 4.80
C GLY A 56 8.40 6.34 6.33
N MET A 57 8.86 7.36 7.07
CA MET A 57 8.71 7.40 8.54
C MET A 57 7.24 7.49 8.95
N ALA A 58 6.43 8.26 8.25
CA ALA A 58 4.98 8.33 8.49
C ALA A 58 4.32 6.96 8.25
N GLU A 59 4.73 6.24 7.20
CA GLU A 59 4.31 4.87 6.93
C GLU A 59 4.67 3.92 8.07
N TYR A 60 5.90 4.00 8.60
CA TYR A 60 6.30 3.17 9.75
C TYR A 60 5.42 3.41 10.96
N CYS A 61 5.14 4.68 11.29
CA CYS A 61 4.29 5.04 12.43
C CYS A 61 2.86 4.49 12.25
N LEU A 62 2.27 4.68 11.08
CA LEU A 62 0.90 4.25 10.80
C LEU A 62 0.80 2.72 10.79
N GLN A 63 1.74 2.03 10.15
CA GLN A 63 1.74 0.57 10.10
C GLN A 63 2.03 -0.05 11.48
N ALA A 64 2.90 0.55 12.30
CA ALA A 64 3.11 0.12 13.69
C ALA A 64 1.82 0.27 14.52
N LEU A 65 1.13 1.41 14.39
CA LEU A 65 -0.15 1.64 15.08
C LEU A 65 -1.19 0.60 14.64
N LEU A 66 -1.30 0.35 13.33
CA LEU A 66 -2.25 -0.62 12.78
C LEU A 66 -1.94 -2.05 13.25
N LEU A 67 -0.66 -2.40 13.35
CA LEU A 67 -0.22 -3.69 13.89
C LEU A 67 -0.64 -3.87 15.37
N ILE A 68 -0.48 -2.82 16.18
CA ILE A 68 -0.92 -2.82 17.58
C ILE A 68 -2.44 -2.99 17.65
N ILE A 69 -3.19 -2.24 16.86
CA ILE A 69 -4.66 -2.34 16.79
C ILE A 69 -5.08 -3.76 16.38
N MET A 70 -4.43 -4.34 15.38
CA MET A 70 -4.67 -5.72 14.94
C MET A 70 -4.47 -6.72 16.07
N ILE A 71 -3.35 -6.63 16.80
CA ILE A 71 -3.05 -7.52 17.93
C ILE A 71 -4.11 -7.40 19.03
N LEU A 72 -4.57 -6.19 19.33
CA LEU A 72 -5.61 -5.94 20.32
C LEU A 72 -6.97 -6.54 19.90
N ILE A 73 -7.34 -6.42 18.62
CA ILE A 73 -8.59 -6.97 18.07
C ILE A 73 -8.55 -8.50 18.06
N ILE A 74 -7.46 -9.09 17.58
CA ILE A 74 -7.32 -10.54 17.43
C ILE A 74 -7.04 -11.20 18.79
N ARG A 75 -6.46 -10.45 19.74
CA ARG A 75 -6.01 -10.93 21.05
C ARG A 75 -5.02 -12.11 20.94
N ARG A 76 -4.25 -12.15 19.88
CA ARG A 76 -3.17 -13.13 19.65
C ARG A 76 -2.01 -12.42 19.02
N PHE A 77 -0.81 -12.74 19.46
CA PHE A 77 0.44 -12.30 18.87
C PHE A 77 1.12 -13.48 18.19
N ARG A 78 1.58 -13.28 16.96
CA ARG A 78 2.42 -14.24 16.23
C ARG A 78 3.70 -13.54 15.81
N ILE A 79 4.81 -14.26 15.84
CA ILE A 79 6.11 -13.73 15.40
C ILE A 79 6.06 -13.33 13.92
N SER A 80 5.25 -14.04 13.11
CA SER A 80 5.03 -13.70 11.70
C SER A 80 4.53 -12.28 11.47
N TYR A 81 3.87 -11.65 12.44
CA TYR A 81 3.43 -10.24 12.36
C TYR A 81 4.60 -9.26 12.35
N LEU A 82 5.69 -9.60 13.03
CA LEU A 82 6.91 -8.78 12.98
C LEU A 82 7.55 -8.78 11.59
N PHE A 83 7.44 -9.86 10.83
CA PHE A 83 7.93 -9.89 9.45
C PHE A 83 7.15 -8.93 8.54
N SER A 84 5.85 -8.74 8.77
CA SER A 84 5.09 -7.71 8.05
C SER A 84 5.56 -6.30 8.39
N PHE A 85 5.97 -6.06 9.63
CA PHE A 85 6.57 -4.78 10.00
C PHE A 85 7.96 -4.59 9.34
N VAL A 86 8.76 -5.65 9.22
CA VAL A 86 10.00 -5.60 8.45
C VAL A 86 9.72 -5.25 6.97
N SER A 87 8.68 -5.86 6.38
CA SER A 87 8.23 -5.51 5.03
C SER A 87 7.82 -4.04 4.94
N ALA A 88 7.13 -3.50 5.96
CA ALA A 88 6.78 -2.08 6.04
C ALA A 88 8.02 -1.17 6.07
N VAL A 89 9.05 -1.55 6.83
CA VAL A 89 10.31 -0.79 6.91
C VAL A 89 11.03 -0.78 5.55
N ILE A 90 11.11 -1.94 4.88
CA ILE A 90 11.69 -2.04 3.53
C ILE A 90 10.90 -1.18 2.55
N TYR A 91 9.57 -1.27 2.58
CA TYR A 91 8.68 -0.48 1.74
C TYR A 91 8.91 1.02 1.93
N GLY A 92 8.88 1.53 3.16
CA GLY A 92 9.05 2.95 3.43
C GLY A 92 10.43 3.47 3.02
N PHE A 93 11.50 2.66 3.20
CA PHE A 93 12.83 3.02 2.74
C PHE A 93 12.88 3.15 1.20
N VAL A 94 12.29 2.18 0.49
CA VAL A 94 12.22 2.22 -0.99
C VAL A 94 11.33 3.37 -1.45
N LEU A 95 10.21 3.62 -0.76
CA LEU A 95 9.31 4.74 -1.03
C LEU A 95 10.05 6.08 -0.96
N ASP A 96 10.81 6.34 0.10
CA ASP A 96 11.57 7.58 0.25
C ASP A 96 12.57 7.79 -0.90
N ARG A 97 13.18 6.73 -1.41
CA ARG A 97 14.08 6.80 -2.58
C ARG A 97 13.32 7.15 -3.86
N PHE A 98 12.16 6.54 -4.08
CA PHE A 98 11.32 6.88 -5.22
C PHE A 98 10.73 8.29 -5.10
N MET A 99 10.35 8.73 -3.91
CA MET A 99 9.88 10.10 -3.68
C MET A 99 10.96 11.14 -4.05
N ALA A 100 12.21 10.92 -3.65
CA ALA A 100 13.32 11.75 -4.06
C ALA A 100 13.53 11.76 -5.59
N PHE A 101 13.37 10.60 -6.25
CA PHE A 101 13.41 10.53 -7.72
C PHE A 101 12.22 11.25 -8.36
N GLY A 102 11.02 11.14 -7.77
CA GLY A 102 9.80 11.80 -8.23
C GLY A 102 9.92 13.32 -8.33
N THR A 103 10.77 13.95 -7.50
CA THR A 103 11.01 15.41 -7.60
C THR A 103 11.61 15.83 -8.93
N MET A 104 12.33 14.95 -9.61
CA MET A 104 12.97 15.21 -10.91
C MET A 104 12.00 15.08 -12.10
N LEU A 105 10.83 14.49 -11.90
CA LEU A 105 9.85 14.29 -12.97
C LEU A 105 9.06 15.59 -13.23
N PRO A 106 8.92 16.04 -14.48
CA PRO A 106 8.07 17.18 -14.80
C PRO A 106 6.58 16.81 -14.63
N ALA A 107 5.79 17.69 -14.05
CA ALA A 107 4.35 17.52 -13.90
C ALA A 107 3.58 18.82 -14.19
N ASP A 108 4.07 19.60 -15.15
CA ASP A 108 3.55 20.94 -15.46
C ASP A 108 2.27 20.85 -16.31
N ILE A 109 2.14 19.77 -17.11
CA ILE A 109 1.04 19.60 -18.04
C ILE A 109 0.04 18.59 -17.48
N VAL A 110 -1.25 18.92 -17.53
CA VAL A 110 -2.33 18.04 -17.02
C VAL A 110 -2.29 16.62 -17.60
N TRP A 111 -1.96 16.47 -18.86
CA TRP A 111 -1.83 15.15 -19.50
C TRP A 111 -0.71 14.29 -18.89
N GLN A 112 0.41 14.88 -18.51
CA GLN A 112 1.47 14.17 -17.78
C GLN A 112 0.96 13.66 -16.44
N ARG A 113 0.22 14.49 -15.69
CA ARG A 113 -0.38 14.14 -14.41
C ARG A 113 -1.39 13.01 -14.57
N ILE A 114 -2.24 13.04 -15.62
CA ILE A 114 -3.19 11.95 -15.91
C ILE A 114 -2.45 10.64 -16.18
N ILE A 115 -1.39 10.68 -17.00
CA ILE A 115 -0.58 9.50 -17.31
C ILE A 115 0.07 8.96 -16.04
N TYR A 116 0.68 9.82 -15.22
CA TYR A 116 1.29 9.40 -13.94
C TYR A 116 0.26 8.77 -13.01
N TYR A 117 -0.93 9.35 -12.90
CA TYR A 117 -1.98 8.78 -12.06
C TYR A 117 -2.42 7.40 -12.55
N CYS A 118 -2.68 7.24 -13.84
CA CYS A 118 -3.08 5.95 -14.43
C CYS A 118 -1.98 4.89 -14.28
N LEU A 119 -0.73 5.24 -14.58
CA LEU A 119 0.40 4.34 -14.41
C LEU A 119 0.62 4.00 -12.94
N GLY A 120 0.50 4.99 -12.04
CA GLY A 120 0.62 4.81 -10.62
C GLY A 120 -0.39 3.80 -10.08
N MET A 121 -1.65 3.94 -10.47
CA MET A 121 -2.71 3.00 -10.08
C MET A 121 -2.46 1.59 -10.61
N LEU A 122 -2.00 1.46 -11.87
CA LEU A 122 -1.66 0.16 -12.45
C LEU A 122 -0.47 -0.49 -11.74
N PHE A 123 0.59 0.26 -11.45
CA PHE A 123 1.76 -0.24 -10.73
C PHE A 123 1.40 -0.66 -9.29
N CYS A 124 0.65 0.16 -8.56
CA CYS A 124 0.16 -0.21 -7.23
C CYS A 124 -0.63 -1.52 -7.28
N SER A 125 -1.60 -1.63 -8.19
CA SER A 125 -2.45 -2.82 -8.30
C SER A 125 -1.65 -4.07 -8.70
N ALA A 126 -0.70 -3.94 -9.63
CA ALA A 126 0.19 -5.03 -10.05
C ALA A 126 1.09 -5.47 -8.90
N GLY A 127 1.63 -4.51 -8.14
CA GLY A 127 2.49 -4.78 -6.99
C GLY A 127 1.75 -5.48 -5.86
N VAL A 128 0.57 -5.00 -5.47
CA VAL A 128 -0.28 -5.65 -4.45
C VAL A 128 -0.66 -7.07 -4.90
N SER A 129 -1.01 -7.24 -6.18
CA SER A 129 -1.30 -8.55 -6.72
C SER A 129 -0.08 -9.49 -6.63
N ALA A 130 1.14 -9.01 -6.92
CA ALA A 130 2.36 -9.80 -6.78
C ALA A 130 2.61 -10.20 -5.32
N MET A 131 2.35 -9.31 -4.37
CA MET A 131 2.47 -9.60 -2.92
C MET A 131 1.49 -10.68 -2.45
N PHE A 132 0.34 -10.84 -3.08
CA PHE A 132 -0.59 -11.93 -2.75
C PHE A 132 -0.12 -13.30 -3.26
N HIS A 133 0.84 -13.35 -4.17
CA HIS A 133 1.41 -14.59 -4.71
C HIS A 133 2.73 -15.02 -4.04
N THR A 134 3.10 -14.40 -2.92
CA THR A 134 4.28 -14.75 -2.14
C THR A 134 3.90 -15.33 -0.78
N TYR A 135 4.78 -16.18 -0.21
CA TYR A 135 4.67 -16.67 1.17
C TYR A 135 5.20 -15.65 2.18
N ILE A 136 6.00 -14.67 1.73
CA ILE A 136 6.56 -13.64 2.60
C ILE A 136 5.41 -12.75 3.07
N SER A 137 5.41 -12.42 4.37
CA SER A 137 4.34 -11.58 4.94
C SER A 137 4.23 -10.25 4.21
N PRO A 138 3.05 -9.92 3.68
CA PRO A 138 2.82 -8.63 3.05
C PRO A 138 2.94 -7.50 4.07
N GLU A 139 2.80 -6.26 3.63
CA GLU A 139 2.72 -5.11 4.52
C GLU A 139 1.56 -5.24 5.52
N VAL A 140 1.65 -4.47 6.62
CA VAL A 140 0.68 -4.56 7.71
C VAL A 140 -0.75 -4.26 7.27
N TYR A 141 -0.94 -3.44 6.25
CA TYR A 141 -2.26 -3.12 5.68
C TYR A 141 -2.99 -4.38 5.18
N GLU A 142 -2.33 -5.16 4.34
CA GLU A 142 -2.88 -6.40 3.78
C GLU A 142 -2.96 -7.51 4.83
N LEU A 143 -1.98 -7.56 5.74
CA LEU A 143 -2.01 -8.49 6.88
C LEU A 143 -3.23 -8.22 7.76
N PHE A 144 -3.50 -6.95 8.10
CA PHE A 144 -4.66 -6.54 8.90
C PHE A 144 -5.96 -7.05 8.27
N VAL A 145 -6.14 -6.79 6.97
CA VAL A 145 -7.33 -7.24 6.24
C VAL A 145 -7.46 -8.77 6.27
N LYS A 146 -6.36 -9.48 6.02
CA LYS A 146 -6.33 -10.95 6.00
C LYS A 146 -6.67 -11.54 7.37
N GLU A 147 -5.98 -11.13 8.41
CA GLU A 147 -6.10 -11.70 9.76
C GLU A 147 -7.44 -11.37 10.41
N VAL A 148 -7.90 -10.12 10.29
CA VAL A 148 -9.18 -9.71 10.88
C VAL A 148 -10.34 -10.37 10.14
N SER A 149 -10.33 -10.42 8.80
CA SER A 149 -11.38 -11.10 8.03
C SER A 149 -11.44 -12.60 8.36
N ALA A 150 -10.30 -13.25 8.49
CA ALA A 150 -10.23 -14.67 8.89
C ALA A 150 -10.73 -14.88 10.32
N ARG A 151 -10.39 -14.01 11.27
CA ARG A 151 -10.81 -14.11 12.68
C ARG A 151 -12.31 -14.01 12.84
N PHE A 152 -12.96 -13.13 12.09
CA PHE A 152 -14.41 -12.89 12.18
C PHE A 152 -15.23 -13.61 11.09
N HIS A 153 -14.58 -14.46 10.29
CA HIS A 153 -15.23 -15.19 9.17
C HIS A 153 -15.95 -14.26 8.17
N ILE A 154 -15.41 -13.07 7.95
CA ILE A 154 -15.95 -12.09 7.00
C ILE A 154 -15.30 -12.33 5.63
N ASN A 155 -16.07 -12.15 4.56
CA ASN A 155 -15.53 -12.21 3.21
C ASN A 155 -14.43 -11.14 3.04
N ILE A 156 -13.23 -11.57 2.67
CA ILE A 156 -12.03 -10.72 2.59
C ILE A 156 -12.22 -9.52 1.64
N THR A 157 -12.92 -9.71 0.52
CA THR A 157 -13.19 -8.64 -0.44
C THR A 157 -14.10 -7.57 0.16
N LYS A 158 -15.17 -7.98 0.86
CA LYS A 158 -16.08 -7.04 1.53
C LYS A 158 -15.37 -6.30 2.66
N PHE A 159 -14.56 -7.01 3.45
CA PHE A 159 -13.80 -6.40 4.52
C PHE A 159 -12.74 -5.42 3.99
N LYS A 160 -12.03 -5.78 2.91
CA LYS A 160 -11.08 -4.89 2.24
C LYS A 160 -11.75 -3.61 1.75
N THR A 161 -12.90 -3.71 1.09
CA THR A 161 -13.65 -2.53 0.63
C THR A 161 -14.08 -1.64 1.80
N ALA A 162 -14.58 -2.22 2.90
CA ALA A 162 -14.93 -1.47 4.10
C ALA A 162 -13.70 -0.77 4.71
N TYR A 163 -12.58 -1.49 4.81
CA TYR A 163 -11.31 -0.96 5.29
C TYR A 163 -10.83 0.22 4.42
N ASP A 164 -10.87 0.09 3.12
CA ASP A 164 -10.48 1.12 2.16
C ASP A 164 -11.37 2.37 2.28
N CYS A 165 -12.68 2.18 2.43
CA CYS A 165 -13.64 3.28 2.66
C CYS A 165 -13.37 4.00 4.00
N ILE A 166 -13.10 3.25 5.08
CA ILE A 166 -12.77 3.82 6.39
C ILE A 166 -11.45 4.59 6.32
N SER A 167 -10.43 4.05 5.67
CA SER A 167 -9.15 4.72 5.47
C SER A 167 -9.31 6.02 4.67
N CYS A 168 -10.13 6.01 3.63
CA CYS A 168 -10.47 7.20 2.86
C CYS A 168 -11.17 8.25 3.73
N LEU A 169 -12.15 7.84 4.54
CA LEU A 169 -12.86 8.73 5.47
C LEU A 169 -11.91 9.34 6.50
N ILE A 170 -11.03 8.53 7.09
CA ILE A 170 -9.98 9.02 8.01
C ILE A 170 -9.10 10.04 7.31
N GLY A 171 -8.69 9.77 6.07
CA GLY A 171 -7.91 10.71 5.27
C GLY A 171 -8.62 12.03 5.04
N VAL A 172 -9.91 12.01 4.69
CA VAL A 172 -10.73 13.23 4.53
C VAL A 172 -10.82 14.02 5.84
N LEU A 173 -11.11 13.32 6.94
CA LEU A 173 -11.21 13.96 8.26
C LEU A 173 -9.86 14.56 8.69
N MET A 174 -8.75 13.85 8.51
CA MET A 174 -7.41 14.38 8.79
C MET A 174 -7.09 15.60 7.91
N SER A 175 -7.43 15.54 6.62
CA SER A 175 -7.21 16.69 5.71
C SER A 175 -7.95 17.93 6.21
N PHE A 176 -9.20 17.79 6.62
CA PHE A 176 -9.98 18.93 7.12
C PHE A 176 -9.50 19.45 8.48
N LEU A 177 -9.09 18.56 9.39
CA LEU A 177 -8.61 18.95 10.71
C LEU A 177 -7.25 19.64 10.67
N VAL A 178 -6.38 19.21 9.77
CA VAL A 178 -4.98 19.68 9.71
C VAL A 178 -4.81 20.86 8.76
N PHE A 179 -5.43 20.81 7.58
CA PHE A 179 -5.22 21.79 6.52
C PHE A 179 -6.41 22.77 6.37
N GLY A 180 -7.47 22.57 7.14
CA GLY A 180 -8.66 23.42 7.13
C GLY A 180 -9.82 22.86 6.31
N LEU A 181 -11.03 23.33 6.63
CA LEU A 181 -12.25 22.90 5.94
C LEU A 181 -12.17 23.22 4.44
N TRP A 182 -12.55 22.25 3.62
CA TRP A 182 -12.53 22.31 2.15
C TRP A 182 -11.14 22.32 1.51
N HIS A 183 -10.09 22.13 2.29
CA HIS A 183 -8.74 21.94 1.75
C HIS A 183 -8.44 20.43 1.62
N PHE A 184 -8.57 19.92 0.39
CA PHE A 184 -8.36 18.49 0.09
C PHE A 184 -6.89 18.21 -0.22
N GLU A 185 -6.06 18.17 0.81
CA GLU A 185 -4.66 17.75 0.68
C GLU A 185 -4.58 16.23 0.64
N GLY A 186 -3.83 15.67 -0.30
CA GLY A 186 -3.57 14.22 -0.40
C GLY A 186 -4.78 13.34 -0.76
N VAL A 187 -5.98 13.69 -0.27
CA VAL A 187 -7.23 12.97 -0.57
C VAL A 187 -8.06 13.83 -1.53
N LYS A 188 -8.06 13.43 -2.79
CA LYS A 188 -8.76 14.11 -3.88
C LYS A 188 -9.67 13.13 -4.61
N TRP A 189 -10.28 13.56 -5.70
CA TRP A 189 -11.16 12.71 -6.52
C TRP A 189 -10.49 11.41 -6.98
N GLY A 190 -9.18 11.45 -7.27
CA GLY A 190 -8.41 10.27 -7.60
C GLY A 190 -8.38 9.24 -6.46
N THR A 191 -8.26 9.67 -5.21
CA THR A 191 -8.31 8.73 -4.06
C THR A 191 -9.64 7.98 -4.02
N VAL A 192 -10.76 8.65 -4.27
CA VAL A 192 -12.09 8.03 -4.33
C VAL A 192 -12.18 7.07 -5.52
N LEU A 193 -11.70 7.50 -6.69
CA LEU A 193 -11.66 6.65 -7.88
C LEU A 193 -10.81 5.40 -7.65
N CYS A 194 -9.64 5.56 -7.04
CA CYS A 194 -8.77 4.45 -6.65
C CYS A 194 -9.49 3.49 -5.69
N ALA A 195 -10.18 4.00 -4.66
CA ALA A 195 -10.93 3.16 -3.71
C ALA A 195 -11.99 2.28 -4.39
N LEU A 196 -12.63 2.79 -5.42
CA LEU A 196 -13.69 2.07 -6.14
C LEU A 196 -13.13 1.03 -7.13
N ILE A 197 -12.02 1.34 -7.81
CA ILE A 197 -11.55 0.57 -8.97
C ILE A 197 -10.38 -0.35 -8.62
N ASN A 198 -9.55 0.02 -7.62
CA ASN A 198 -8.29 -0.68 -7.33
C ASN A 198 -8.49 -2.18 -7.06
N GLY A 199 -9.50 -2.56 -6.28
CA GLY A 199 -9.79 -3.96 -5.99
C GLY A 199 -10.08 -4.78 -7.25
N TRP A 200 -10.81 -4.20 -8.23
CA TRP A 200 -11.07 -4.86 -9.50
C TRP A 200 -9.79 -5.02 -10.33
N ILE A 201 -8.95 -3.99 -10.39
CA ILE A 201 -7.67 -4.04 -11.13
C ILE A 201 -6.73 -5.08 -10.51
N ILE A 202 -6.62 -5.13 -9.17
CA ILE A 202 -5.83 -6.14 -8.44
C ILE A 202 -6.31 -7.55 -8.82
N GLY A 203 -7.63 -7.78 -8.83
CA GLY A 203 -8.20 -9.07 -9.24
C GLY A 203 -7.85 -9.45 -10.68
N ARG A 204 -7.80 -8.48 -11.61
CA ARG A 204 -7.38 -8.71 -13.00
C ARG A 204 -5.90 -9.07 -13.11
N PHE A 205 -5.03 -8.37 -12.38
CA PHE A 205 -3.62 -8.71 -12.33
C PHE A 205 -3.38 -10.08 -11.68
N SER A 206 -4.11 -10.42 -10.62
CA SER A 206 -4.01 -11.75 -10.00
C SER A 206 -4.37 -12.85 -10.98
N ALA A 207 -5.49 -12.72 -11.69
CA ALA A 207 -5.88 -13.68 -12.72
C ALA A 207 -4.87 -13.77 -13.87
N LEU A 208 -4.24 -12.64 -14.24
CA LEU A 208 -3.18 -12.60 -15.25
C LEU A 208 -1.93 -13.34 -14.79
N TYR A 209 -1.52 -13.13 -13.54
CA TYR A 209 -0.37 -13.82 -12.94
C TYR A 209 -0.62 -15.33 -12.83
N ASP A 210 -1.78 -15.76 -12.35
CA ASP A 210 -2.17 -17.17 -12.27
C ASP A 210 -2.20 -17.83 -13.65
N LYS A 211 -2.58 -17.11 -14.68
CA LYS A 211 -2.62 -17.64 -16.05
C LYS A 211 -1.23 -17.82 -16.65
N HIS A 212 -0.30 -16.89 -16.42
CA HIS A 212 0.99 -16.86 -17.11
C HIS A 212 2.15 -17.41 -16.29
N PHE A 213 2.07 -17.35 -14.96
CA PHE A 213 3.15 -17.75 -14.08
C PHE A 213 2.76 -18.95 -13.20
N SER A 214 3.78 -19.76 -12.88
CA SER A 214 3.72 -20.79 -11.85
C SER A 214 4.68 -20.37 -10.75
N PHE A 215 4.12 -19.93 -9.63
CA PHE A 215 4.90 -19.48 -8.49
C PHE A 215 5.53 -20.68 -7.79
N TYR A 216 6.81 -20.56 -7.43
CA TYR A 216 7.54 -21.57 -6.67
C TYR A 216 8.45 -20.88 -5.65
N ASP A 217 8.63 -21.53 -4.53
CA ASP A 217 9.53 -21.04 -3.48
C ASP A 217 10.95 -21.44 -3.81
N ARG A 218 11.84 -20.46 -3.91
CA ARG A 218 13.27 -20.72 -4.15
C ARG A 218 13.97 -21.08 -2.85
N PHE A 219 13.55 -20.49 -1.71
CA PHE A 219 14.09 -20.75 -0.39
C PHE A 219 13.05 -21.47 0.46
N ASN A 220 13.51 -22.34 1.34
CA ASN A 220 12.64 -23.15 2.20
C ASN A 220 12.24 -22.38 3.49
N TRP A 221 11.92 -21.08 3.34
CA TRP A 221 11.63 -20.17 4.47
C TRP A 221 10.14 -20.07 4.79
N ARG A 222 9.27 -20.63 3.97
CA ARG A 222 7.80 -20.59 4.16
C ARG A 222 7.39 -20.97 5.58
N ARG A 223 8.03 -21.98 6.18
CA ARG A 223 7.75 -22.43 7.56
C ARG A 223 7.91 -21.37 8.64
N TYR A 224 8.73 -20.32 8.39
CA TYR A 224 8.94 -19.22 9.34
C TYR A 224 7.87 -18.13 9.24
N PHE A 225 7.22 -18.01 8.10
CA PHE A 225 6.21 -17.00 7.82
C PHE A 225 4.79 -17.52 8.02
N GLU A 226 4.56 -18.82 7.93
CA GLU A 226 3.25 -19.46 8.08
C GLU A 226 3.05 -20.12 9.47
N SER A 227 4.01 -19.97 10.39
CA SER A 227 3.94 -20.53 11.76
C SER A 227 3.03 -19.72 12.70
#